data_d658237ed8861de0efa7ee5bedd4bce3
#
_entry.id   d658237ed8861de0efa7ee5bedd4bce3
#
_cell.length_a   1.000
_cell.length_b   1.000
_cell.length_c   1.000
_cell.angle_alpha   90.00
_cell.angle_beta   90.00
_cell.angle_gamma   90.00
#
_symmetry.space_group_name_H-M   'P 1'
#
loop_
_entity.id
_entity.type
_entity.pdbx_description
1 polymer ?
#
loop_
_entity_poly.entity_id
_entity_poly.type
_entity_poly.pdbx_seq_one_letter_code
_entity_poly.pdbx_strand_id
1 'polypeptide(L)'
;GSYFTAGVFIIEILLPVVLRFFLRLETNGMELEMHTRSACRLGQTIEIDISVKSRWRCLAAARIQADLSYDNKMFQVSRNIPLALDVNKRSFGISIPWEPKMCGGAILSLSNVRCYDIFGLNCIKTEFHQVQHLTVYPEKISMRPVASGNQKGRQNEGQQTLSKKGYDA
;
A
#
# COMPACT_ATOMS: atom_id res chain seq x y z
N GLY A 1 25.91 -47.46 21.97
CA GLY A 1 25.02 -46.30 22.20
C GLY A 1 25.71 -44.94 21.98
N SER A 2 27.01 -44.84 22.21
CA SER A 2 27.78 -43.57 22.23
C SER A 2 27.86 -42.88 20.84
N TYR A 3 28.01 -43.62 19.77
CA TYR A 3 28.14 -43.05 18.43
C TYR A 3 26.80 -42.47 17.88
N PHE A 4 25.68 -43.04 18.25
CA PHE A 4 24.38 -42.55 17.85
C PHE A 4 24.08 -41.19 18.51
N THR A 5 24.35 -41.07 19.82
CA THR A 5 24.16 -39.79 20.52
C THR A 5 25.07 -38.70 19.99
N ALA A 6 26.34 -39.03 19.72
CA ALA A 6 27.26 -38.07 19.10
C ALA A 6 26.79 -37.60 17.70
N GLY A 7 26.26 -38.52 16.89
CA GLY A 7 25.71 -38.18 15.59
C GLY A 7 24.51 -37.24 15.66
N VAL A 8 23.61 -37.45 16.63
CA VAL A 8 22.46 -36.56 16.84
C VAL A 8 22.91 -35.15 17.24
N PHE A 9 23.83 -35.01 18.15
CA PHE A 9 24.41 -33.70 18.54
C PHE A 9 25.07 -32.97 17.40
N ILE A 10 25.81 -33.68 16.54
CA ILE A 10 26.42 -33.06 15.33
C ILE A 10 25.35 -32.52 14.40
N ILE A 11 24.24 -33.26 14.17
CA ILE A 11 23.16 -32.83 13.33
C ILE A 11 22.45 -31.60 13.93
N GLU A 12 22.17 -31.59 15.22
CA GLU A 12 21.52 -30.45 15.89
C GLU A 12 22.37 -29.18 15.80
N ILE A 13 23.69 -29.26 15.85
CA ILE A 13 24.58 -28.09 15.72
C ILE A 13 24.70 -27.65 14.24
N LEU A 14 24.82 -28.61 13.32
CA LEU A 14 25.01 -28.29 11.89
C LEU A 14 23.73 -27.80 11.20
N LEU A 15 22.57 -28.30 11.62
CA LEU A 15 21.29 -27.97 10.98
C LEU A 15 21.02 -26.45 10.93
N PRO A 16 21.09 -25.68 12.03
CA PRO A 16 20.86 -24.25 11.99
C PRO A 16 21.89 -23.50 11.13
N VAL A 17 23.14 -23.96 11.11
CA VAL A 17 24.19 -23.35 10.28
C VAL A 17 23.91 -23.56 8.79
N VAL A 18 23.55 -24.77 8.40
CA VAL A 18 23.19 -25.12 7.02
C VAL A 18 21.94 -24.36 6.58
N LEU A 19 20.89 -24.34 7.42
CA LEU A 19 19.67 -23.59 7.14
C LEU A 19 19.94 -22.11 6.99
N ARG A 20 20.79 -21.53 7.83
CA ARG A 20 21.15 -20.11 7.72
C ARG A 20 21.88 -19.80 6.41
N PHE A 21 22.75 -20.71 5.97
CA PHE A 21 23.45 -20.57 4.69
C PHE A 21 22.46 -20.59 3.52
N PHE A 22 21.57 -21.58 3.47
CA PHE A 22 20.54 -21.65 2.42
C PHE A 22 19.58 -20.46 2.47
N LEU A 23 19.12 -20.06 3.64
CA LEU A 23 18.27 -18.89 3.81
C LEU A 23 18.94 -17.61 3.27
N ARG A 24 20.25 -17.45 3.48
CA ARG A 24 21.01 -16.32 2.95
C ARG A 24 21.14 -16.35 1.42
N LEU A 25 21.33 -17.53 0.85
CA LEU A 25 21.33 -17.69 -0.60
C LEU A 25 19.98 -17.34 -1.21
N GLU A 26 18.90 -17.78 -0.61
CA GLU A 26 17.54 -17.50 -1.07
C GLU A 26 17.20 -16.01 -0.95
N THR A 27 17.52 -15.38 0.17
CA THR A 27 17.25 -13.94 0.37
C THR A 27 18.02 -13.05 -0.60
N ASN A 28 19.26 -13.42 -0.97
CA ASN A 28 20.04 -12.69 -1.97
C ASN A 28 19.46 -12.79 -3.40
N GLY A 29 18.69 -13.84 -3.68
CA GLY A 29 18.03 -14.04 -4.98
C GLY A 29 16.55 -13.69 -4.98
N MET A 30 16.05 -13.04 -3.92
CA MET A 30 14.66 -12.64 -3.78
C MET A 30 14.45 -11.23 -4.32
N GLU A 31 13.40 -11.06 -5.12
CA GLU A 31 12.92 -9.77 -5.59
C GLU A 31 11.53 -9.54 -5.00
N LEU A 32 11.37 -8.40 -4.36
CA LEU A 32 10.11 -7.96 -3.78
C LEU A 32 9.60 -6.78 -4.58
N GLU A 33 8.38 -6.90 -5.09
CA GLU A 33 7.73 -5.84 -5.86
C GLU A 33 6.41 -5.47 -5.20
N MET A 34 6.16 -4.19 -5.11
CA MET A 34 4.89 -3.64 -4.62
C MET A 34 4.25 -2.85 -5.76
N HIS A 35 3.01 -3.20 -6.09
CA HIS A 35 2.21 -2.52 -7.09
C HIS A 35 0.92 -1.99 -6.47
N THR A 36 0.61 -0.73 -6.75
CA THR A 36 -0.66 -0.13 -6.41
C THR A 36 -1.05 0.89 -7.46
N ARG A 37 -2.30 1.30 -7.46
CA ARG A 37 -2.78 2.40 -8.32
C ARG A 37 -2.13 3.70 -7.87
N SER A 38 -1.70 4.52 -8.82
CA SER A 38 -1.10 5.84 -8.54
C SER A 38 -2.12 6.86 -8.05
N ALA A 39 -3.42 6.62 -8.27
CA ALA A 39 -4.48 7.53 -7.90
C ALA A 39 -5.76 6.77 -7.51
N CYS A 40 -6.46 7.28 -6.49
CA CYS A 40 -7.75 6.76 -6.06
C CYS A 40 -8.61 7.89 -5.48
N ARG A 41 -9.88 7.59 -5.17
CA ARG A 41 -10.78 8.51 -4.48
C ARG A 41 -10.91 8.14 -3.02
N LEU A 42 -11.22 9.13 -2.20
CA LEU A 42 -11.55 8.93 -0.80
C LEU A 42 -12.73 7.94 -0.68
N GLY A 43 -12.61 6.96 0.23
CA GLY A 43 -13.61 5.91 0.41
C GLY A 43 -13.60 4.80 -0.65
N GLN A 44 -12.74 4.89 -1.66
CA GLN A 44 -12.57 3.83 -2.64
C GLN A 44 -11.57 2.80 -2.15
N THR A 45 -11.99 1.55 -2.02
CA THR A 45 -11.06 0.45 -1.72
C THR A 45 -10.15 0.21 -2.93
N ILE A 46 -8.85 0.23 -2.70
CA ILE A 46 -7.83 -0.14 -3.67
C ILE A 46 -7.08 -1.38 -3.18
N GLU A 47 -6.50 -2.11 -4.10
CA GLU A 47 -5.67 -3.26 -3.79
C GLU A 47 -4.20 -2.86 -3.86
N ILE A 48 -3.46 -3.25 -2.84
CA ILE A 48 -2.01 -3.15 -2.78
C ILE A 48 -1.48 -4.55 -3.01
N ASP A 49 -0.90 -4.76 -4.18
CA ASP A 49 -0.35 -6.05 -4.56
C ASP A 49 1.13 -6.10 -4.19
N ILE A 50 1.48 -7.06 -3.36
CA ILE A 50 2.86 -7.34 -2.98
C ILE A 50 3.22 -8.68 -3.55
N SER A 51 4.18 -8.72 -4.46
CA SER A 51 4.68 -9.94 -5.06
C SER A 51 6.13 -10.19 -4.69
N VAL A 52 6.41 -11.44 -4.40
CA VAL A 52 7.76 -11.93 -4.10
C VAL A 52 8.13 -12.94 -5.15
N LYS A 53 9.24 -12.68 -5.83
CA LYS A 53 9.85 -13.61 -6.79
C LYS A 53 11.16 -14.09 -6.21
N SER A 54 11.39 -15.39 -6.19
CA SER A 54 12.64 -15.98 -5.80
C SER A 54 13.30 -16.65 -6.99
N ARG A 55 14.57 -16.37 -7.18
CA ARG A 55 15.39 -17.03 -8.21
C ARG A 55 15.56 -18.53 -7.93
N TRP A 56 15.61 -18.88 -6.67
CA TRP A 56 15.74 -20.26 -6.19
C TRP A 56 14.39 -20.77 -5.69
N ARG A 57 14.16 -22.08 -5.79
CA ARG A 57 13.00 -22.67 -5.08
C ARG A 57 13.25 -22.46 -3.60
N CYS A 58 12.31 -21.79 -2.93
CA CYS A 58 12.38 -21.57 -1.49
C CYS A 58 12.34 -22.91 -0.76
N LEU A 59 13.50 -23.40 -0.38
CA LEU A 59 13.66 -24.63 0.38
C LEU A 59 13.87 -24.32 1.86
N ALA A 60 14.44 -23.17 2.17
CA ALA A 60 14.75 -22.78 3.52
C ALA A 60 13.84 -21.67 4.06
N ALA A 61 13.40 -20.73 3.23
CA ALA A 61 12.48 -19.67 3.65
C ALA A 61 11.04 -20.20 3.75
N ALA A 62 10.40 -19.99 4.90
CA ALA A 62 9.01 -20.38 5.12
C ALA A 62 8.08 -19.18 5.34
N ARG A 63 8.59 -18.11 5.94
CA ARG A 63 7.82 -16.92 6.28
C ARG A 63 8.61 -15.65 6.00
N ILE A 64 7.95 -14.68 5.39
CA ILE A 64 8.46 -13.33 5.25
C ILE A 64 7.59 -12.40 6.06
N GLN A 65 8.21 -11.55 6.87
CA GLN A 65 7.54 -10.45 7.55
C GLN A 65 8.06 -9.14 6.98
N ALA A 66 7.15 -8.20 6.79
CA ALA A 66 7.48 -6.86 6.30
C ALA A 66 6.56 -5.84 6.97
N ASP A 67 7.00 -4.61 7.04
CA ASP A 67 6.21 -3.49 7.53
C ASP A 67 5.79 -2.62 6.35
N LEU A 68 4.48 -2.52 6.11
CA LEU A 68 3.90 -1.58 5.15
C LEU A 68 3.59 -0.29 5.89
N SER A 69 4.30 0.77 5.56
CA SER A 69 4.10 2.11 6.11
C SER A 69 3.29 2.95 5.14
N TYR A 70 2.33 3.67 5.68
CA TYR A 70 1.54 4.67 4.99
C TYR A 70 1.83 6.03 5.63
N ASP A 71 2.37 6.95 4.85
CA ASP A 71 2.67 8.31 5.27
C ASP A 71 1.86 9.30 4.44
N ASN A 72 1.00 10.08 5.10
CA ASN A 72 0.32 11.20 4.48
C ASN A 72 1.01 12.51 4.89
N LYS A 73 1.70 13.14 3.95
CA LYS A 73 2.46 14.37 4.20
C LYS A 73 1.59 15.56 4.58
N MET A 74 0.35 15.60 4.09
CA MET A 74 -0.55 16.72 4.32
C MET A 74 -1.07 16.74 5.76
N PHE A 75 -1.35 15.59 6.32
CA PHE A 75 -1.91 15.44 7.67
C PHE A 75 -0.90 14.93 8.70
N GLN A 76 0.35 14.68 8.30
CA GLN A 76 1.42 14.14 9.15
C GLN A 76 1.01 12.85 9.88
N VAL A 77 0.21 12.02 9.22
CA VAL A 77 -0.25 10.74 9.75
C VAL A 77 0.60 9.63 9.15
N SER A 78 1.24 8.88 10.01
CA SER A 78 1.96 7.65 9.67
C SER A 78 1.28 6.45 10.29
N ARG A 79 1.13 5.37 9.53
CA ARG A 79 0.61 4.09 10.00
C ARG A 79 1.47 2.96 9.50
N ASN A 80 1.80 2.03 10.39
CA ASN A 80 2.52 0.81 10.05
C ASN A 80 1.58 -0.38 10.15
N ILE A 81 1.57 -1.19 9.11
CA ILE A 81 0.79 -2.43 9.02
C ILE A 81 1.79 -3.58 8.93
N PRO A 82 1.92 -4.42 9.95
CA PRO A 82 2.77 -5.59 9.87
C PRO A 82 2.14 -6.62 8.92
N LEU A 83 2.93 -7.12 7.99
CA LEU A 83 2.55 -8.14 7.03
C LEU A 83 3.31 -9.42 7.32
N ALA A 84 2.62 -10.54 7.22
CA ALA A 84 3.22 -11.86 7.27
C ALA A 84 2.80 -12.64 6.02
N LEU A 85 3.79 -13.12 5.28
CA LEU A 85 3.63 -13.83 4.03
C LEU A 85 4.21 -15.23 4.19
N ASP A 86 3.41 -16.25 3.98
CA ASP A 86 3.88 -17.63 3.98
C ASP A 86 4.45 -17.99 2.60
N VAL A 87 5.68 -18.48 2.59
CA VAL A 87 6.42 -18.80 1.36
C VAL A 87 6.16 -20.25 0.99
N ASN A 88 5.18 -20.48 0.14
CA ASN A 88 4.85 -21.83 -0.32
C ASN A 88 5.28 -22.14 -1.74
N LYS A 89 5.67 -21.12 -2.53
CA LYS A 89 5.96 -21.26 -3.97
C LYS A 89 7.14 -20.34 -4.37
N ARG A 90 7.70 -20.62 -5.54
CA ARG A 90 8.77 -19.81 -6.16
C ARG A 90 8.36 -18.34 -6.40
N SER A 91 7.09 -18.11 -6.68
CA SER A 91 6.51 -16.78 -6.76
C SER A 91 5.19 -16.81 -6.01
N PHE A 92 4.97 -15.85 -5.16
CA PHE A 92 3.73 -15.67 -4.43
C PHE A 92 3.44 -14.18 -4.30
N GLY A 93 2.17 -13.87 -4.19
CA GLY A 93 1.70 -12.51 -4.00
C GLY A 93 0.56 -12.48 -3.02
N ILE A 94 0.41 -11.36 -2.37
CA ILE A 94 -0.73 -11.02 -1.54
C ILE A 94 -1.32 -9.70 -2.03
N SER A 95 -2.64 -9.67 -2.11
CA SER A 95 -3.39 -8.45 -2.39
C SER A 95 -4.06 -7.99 -1.10
N ILE A 96 -3.75 -6.77 -0.68
CA ILE A 96 -4.25 -6.19 0.56
C ILE A 96 -5.25 -5.12 0.19
N PRO A 97 -6.54 -5.31 0.53
CA PRO A 97 -7.53 -4.26 0.35
C PRO A 97 -7.25 -3.11 1.33
N TRP A 98 -7.13 -1.92 0.78
CA TRP A 98 -6.88 -0.73 1.56
C TRP A 98 -7.80 0.40 1.14
N GLU A 99 -8.37 1.09 2.13
CA GLU A 99 -9.27 2.22 1.95
C GLU A 99 -8.62 3.49 2.50
N PRO A 100 -8.33 4.49 1.67
CA PRO A 100 -7.80 5.76 2.12
C PRO A 100 -8.86 6.54 2.90
N LYS A 101 -8.47 6.98 4.09
CA LYS A 101 -9.34 7.79 4.96
C LYS A 101 -9.07 9.29 4.87
N MET A 102 -8.06 9.69 4.13
CA MET A 102 -7.61 11.08 4.01
C MET A 102 -7.23 11.39 2.58
N CYS A 103 -7.59 12.58 2.12
CA CYS A 103 -7.20 13.10 0.80
C CYS A 103 -5.74 13.55 0.79
N GLY A 104 -5.19 13.76 -0.40
CA GLY A 104 -3.86 14.32 -0.59
C GLY A 104 -2.83 13.31 -1.04
N GLY A 105 -1.58 13.75 -1.08
CA GLY A 105 -0.45 12.90 -1.43
C GLY A 105 -0.07 11.97 -0.29
N ALA A 106 -0.01 10.68 -0.58
CA ALA A 106 0.40 9.64 0.34
C ALA A 106 1.60 8.89 -0.22
N ILE A 107 2.44 8.42 0.68
CA ILE A 107 3.59 7.58 0.37
C ILE A 107 3.36 6.23 1.03
N LEU A 108 3.37 5.19 0.21
CA LEU A 108 3.40 3.81 0.66
C LEU A 108 4.84 3.32 0.60
N SER A 109 5.37 2.83 1.70
CA SER A 109 6.70 2.24 1.75
C SER A 109 6.69 0.88 2.40
N LEU A 110 7.42 -0.05 1.79
CA LEU A 110 7.63 -1.38 2.31
C LEU A 110 9.05 -1.46 2.87
N SER A 111 9.17 -1.81 4.14
CA SER A 111 10.43 -1.80 4.88
C SER A 111 10.52 -2.96 5.87
N ASN A 112 11.67 -3.09 6.54
CA ASN A 112 11.90 -4.08 7.60
C ASN A 112 11.60 -5.53 7.19
N VAL A 113 11.97 -5.90 5.97
CA VAL A 113 11.73 -7.26 5.47
C VAL A 113 12.60 -8.26 6.22
N ARG A 114 11.96 -9.26 6.80
CA ARG A 114 12.59 -10.34 7.57
C ARG A 114 12.17 -11.68 7.01
N CYS A 115 13.13 -12.50 6.68
CA CYS A 115 12.91 -13.86 6.21
C CYS A 115 13.25 -14.87 7.30
N TYR A 116 12.31 -15.75 7.59
CA TYR A 116 12.46 -16.82 8.59
C TYR A 116 12.54 -18.16 7.89
N ASP A 117 13.38 -19.04 8.45
CA ASP A 117 13.45 -20.43 7.98
C ASP A 117 12.21 -21.25 8.40
N ILE A 118 12.14 -22.48 7.87
CA ILE A 118 11.02 -23.42 8.11
C ILE A 118 10.85 -23.80 9.58
N PHE A 119 11.91 -23.74 10.36
CA PHE A 119 11.85 -24.05 11.79
C PHE A 119 11.79 -22.81 12.68
N GLY A 120 11.91 -21.60 12.09
CA GLY A 120 11.94 -20.35 12.84
C GLY A 120 13.24 -20.14 13.64
N LEU A 121 14.28 -20.94 13.41
CA LEU A 121 15.56 -20.88 14.12
C LEU A 121 16.42 -19.72 13.65
N ASN A 122 16.28 -19.35 12.38
CA ASN A 122 17.05 -18.27 11.77
C ASN A 122 16.13 -17.18 11.21
N CYS A 123 16.61 -15.93 11.34
CA CYS A 123 15.99 -14.76 10.77
C CYS A 123 17.05 -13.95 10.04
N ILE A 124 16.79 -13.59 8.80
CA ILE A 124 17.62 -12.69 8.00
C ILE A 124 16.84 -11.44 7.69
N LYS A 125 17.40 -10.29 8.05
CA LYS A 125 16.88 -8.98 7.65
C LYS A 125 17.43 -8.65 6.28
N THR A 126 16.56 -8.20 5.42
CA THR A 126 16.90 -7.80 4.06
C THR A 126 16.57 -6.32 3.88
N GLU A 127 17.49 -5.57 3.31
CA GLU A 127 17.33 -4.13 3.03
C GLU A 127 16.52 -3.92 1.75
N PHE A 128 15.28 -4.38 1.74
CA PHE A 128 14.33 -3.99 0.72
C PHE A 128 13.66 -2.68 1.13
N HIS A 129 13.72 -1.73 0.24
CA HIS A 129 13.02 -0.46 0.40
C HIS A 129 12.31 -0.12 -0.91
N GLN A 130 11.01 -0.29 -0.91
CA GLN A 130 10.18 0.12 -2.04
C GLN A 130 9.23 1.23 -1.61
N VAL A 131 9.14 2.25 -2.44
CA VAL A 131 8.32 3.43 -2.20
C VAL A 131 7.39 3.63 -3.39
N GLN A 132 6.11 3.82 -3.12
CA GLN A 132 5.12 4.19 -4.13
C GLN A 132 4.37 5.44 -3.71
N HIS A 133 4.14 6.33 -4.67
CA HIS A 133 3.36 7.54 -4.48
C HIS A 133 1.92 7.30 -4.88
N LEU A 134 1.01 7.68 -4.01
CA LEU A 134 -0.43 7.57 -4.20
C LEU A 134 -1.06 8.94 -4.01
N THR A 135 -1.94 9.32 -4.93
CA THR A 135 -2.73 10.55 -4.80
C THR A 135 -4.19 10.19 -4.52
N VAL A 136 -4.70 10.66 -3.39
CA VAL A 136 -6.08 10.46 -2.98
C VAL A 136 -6.90 11.71 -3.26
N TYR A 137 -7.81 11.62 -4.21
CA TYR A 137 -8.73 12.70 -4.57
C TYR A 137 -9.95 12.72 -3.66
N PRO A 138 -10.54 13.89 -3.39
CA PRO A 138 -11.80 13.97 -2.66
C PRO A 138 -12.93 13.25 -3.40
N GLU A 139 -13.93 12.83 -2.64
CA GLU A 139 -15.15 12.28 -3.21
C GLU A 139 -15.86 13.34 -4.08
N LYS A 140 -16.42 12.91 -5.23
CA LYS A 140 -17.23 13.83 -6.03
C LYS A 140 -18.52 14.11 -5.27
N ILE A 141 -18.62 15.30 -4.72
CA ILE A 141 -19.91 15.82 -4.24
C ILE A 141 -20.70 16.18 -5.49
N SER A 142 -21.70 15.38 -5.85
CA SER A 142 -22.68 15.78 -6.84
C SER A 142 -23.54 16.87 -6.21
N MET A 143 -23.19 18.12 -6.46
CA MET A 143 -24.10 19.22 -6.14
C MET A 143 -25.33 19.02 -7.03
N ARG A 144 -26.45 18.59 -6.47
CA ARG A 144 -27.72 18.73 -7.12
C ARG A 144 -27.93 20.23 -7.28
N PRO A 145 -28.13 20.76 -8.52
CA PRO A 145 -28.52 22.14 -8.66
C PRO A 145 -29.81 22.30 -7.85
N VAL A 146 -29.75 23.12 -6.82
CA VAL A 146 -30.96 23.56 -6.14
C VAL A 146 -31.72 24.28 -7.23
N ALA A 147 -32.78 23.65 -7.71
CA ALA A 147 -33.71 24.31 -8.65
C ALA A 147 -34.13 25.59 -7.96
N SER A 148 -33.61 26.70 -8.47
CA SER A 148 -33.99 28.03 -8.01
C SER A 148 -35.49 28.10 -8.13
N GLY A 149 -36.16 28.00 -6.99
CA GLY A 149 -37.59 28.07 -6.94
C GLY A 149 -38.06 29.34 -7.64
N ASN A 150 -38.95 29.15 -8.58
CA ASN A 150 -39.68 30.15 -9.31
C ASN A 150 -40.06 31.33 -8.38
N GLN A 151 -39.23 32.36 -8.38
CA GLN A 151 -39.70 33.69 -7.97
C GLN A 151 -40.61 34.16 -9.11
N LYS A 152 -41.92 33.85 -9.01
CA LYS A 152 -42.95 34.64 -9.64
C LYS A 152 -42.86 36.05 -9.06
N GLY A 153 -41.93 36.83 -9.61
CA GLY A 153 -41.91 38.27 -9.40
C GLY A 153 -43.18 38.84 -9.99
N ARG A 154 -43.98 39.35 -9.09
CA ARG A 154 -45.12 40.19 -9.35
C ARG A 154 -44.65 41.36 -10.21
N GLN A 155 -45.00 41.36 -11.51
CA GLN A 155 -44.90 42.53 -12.36
C GLN A 155 -45.90 43.55 -11.81
N ASN A 156 -45.41 44.54 -11.11
CA ASN A 156 -46.13 45.81 -10.96
C ASN A 156 -45.73 46.67 -12.16
N GLU A 157 -46.75 46.93 -12.98
CA GLU A 157 -46.76 47.94 -14.01
C GLU A 157 -46.34 49.29 -13.41
N GLY A 158 -45.27 49.82 -13.94
CA GLY A 158 -44.85 51.20 -13.75
C GLY A 158 -44.40 51.73 -15.11
N GLN A 159 -45.38 52.10 -15.92
CA GLN A 159 -45.16 52.94 -17.11
C GLN A 159 -44.52 54.25 -16.65
N GLN A 160 -43.26 54.46 -16.98
CA GLN A 160 -42.70 55.79 -17.11
C GLN A 160 -42.21 56.00 -18.52
N THR A 161 -43.05 56.70 -19.26
CA THR A 161 -42.73 57.40 -20.50
C THR A 161 -41.63 58.41 -20.26
N LEU A 162 -40.44 58.15 -20.76
CA LEU A 162 -39.38 59.16 -20.87
C LEU A 162 -39.43 59.78 -22.28
N SER A 163 -39.92 60.98 -22.27
CA SER A 163 -39.94 61.93 -23.32
C SER A 163 -38.56 62.14 -23.96
N LYS A 164 -38.51 61.95 -25.26
CA LYS A 164 -37.42 62.20 -26.15
C LYS A 164 -37.34 63.74 -26.37
N LYS A 165 -36.30 64.38 -25.86
CA LYS A 165 -35.98 65.74 -26.19
C LYS A 165 -34.69 65.76 -27.02
N GLY A 166 -34.86 66.04 -28.32
CA GLY A 166 -33.77 66.30 -29.22
C GLY A 166 -33.16 67.66 -28.97
N TYR A 167 -31.90 67.75 -29.27
CA TYR A 167 -31.20 69.00 -29.53
C TYR A 167 -30.43 68.84 -30.82
N ASP A 168 -30.86 69.57 -31.81
CA ASP A 168 -30.09 69.99 -32.96
C ASP A 168 -29.20 71.19 -32.53
N ALA A 169 -27.95 71.14 -32.90
CA ALA A 169 -27.12 72.21 -33.41
C ALA A 169 -25.68 71.71 -33.59
#